data_3309ee1c563a506c9ffb51e96d7d2423
#
_entry.id   3309ee1c563a506c9ffb51e96d7d2423
#
_cell.length_a   1.000
_cell.length_b   1.000
_cell.length_c   1.000
_cell.angle_alpha   90.00
_cell.angle_beta   90.00
_cell.angle_gamma   90.00
#
_symmetry.space_group_name_H-M   'P 1'
#
loop_
_entity.id
_entity.type
_entity.pdbx_description
1 polymer ?
#
loop_
_entity_poly.entity_id
_entity_poly.type
_entity_poly.pdbx_seq_one_letter_code
_entity_poly.pdbx_strand_id
1 'polypeptide(L)'
;MIVRYFSDLHLEFIKPIKINKLLKKISPGLDEICILAGDIGNPYHITYDIFMKFISKNFKKTFIIAGNHEYYNTTKSIQETNEYMKNYFDVFDNISFLNNTYEMYNNYCFIGTTLWSHISNPTYKINDVDQIPNFDFTQYNELNKLCIDFLENTLQNNTQCIIITHHVPSFTLIDPAYKTAQWEPYNQWFCCDMDNFINKYQTNIQCWIYGHTHKSSNVTISEIPFICNPIGYPGENSNIDFTTNIIVE
;
A
#
# COMPACT_ATOMS: atom_id res chain seq x y z
N MET A 1 -18.39 10.36 0.00
CA MET A 1 -16.96 10.76 0.18
C MET A 1 -16.19 10.33 -1.07
N ILE A 2 -15.45 11.23 -1.73
CA ILE A 2 -14.62 10.88 -2.89
C ILE A 2 -13.24 10.48 -2.40
N VAL A 3 -12.80 9.28 -2.75
CA VAL A 3 -11.51 8.73 -2.35
C VAL A 3 -10.69 8.44 -3.60
N ARG A 4 -9.57 9.16 -3.76
CA ARG A 4 -8.58 8.90 -4.79
C ARG A 4 -7.49 8.00 -4.22
N TYR A 5 -7.03 7.04 -4.99
CA TYR A 5 -6.05 6.07 -4.49
C TYR A 5 -4.95 5.78 -5.51
N PHE A 6 -3.74 5.61 -4.99
CA PHE A 6 -2.53 5.28 -5.75
C PHE A 6 -1.66 4.31 -4.97
N SER A 7 -0.83 3.58 -5.68
CA SER A 7 0.29 2.81 -5.14
C SER A 7 1.46 2.78 -6.12
N ASP A 8 2.58 2.25 -5.68
CA ASP A 8 3.71 1.91 -6.55
C ASP A 8 4.18 3.10 -7.43
N LEU A 9 4.33 4.29 -6.83
CA LEU A 9 4.81 5.48 -7.55
C LEU A 9 6.31 5.45 -7.80
N HIS A 10 7.06 4.76 -6.93
CA HIS A 10 8.51 4.59 -7.04
C HIS A 10 9.26 5.90 -7.32
N LEU A 11 9.00 6.90 -6.46
CA LEU A 11 9.54 8.25 -6.61
C LEU A 11 11.08 8.29 -6.54
N GLU A 12 11.72 7.26 -5.99
CA GLU A 12 13.17 7.10 -5.97
C GLU A 12 13.77 6.97 -7.37
N PHE A 13 13.01 6.51 -8.36
CA PHE A 13 13.44 6.43 -9.76
C PHE A 13 13.13 7.71 -10.56
N ILE A 14 12.44 8.68 -9.95
CA ILE A 14 12.09 9.94 -10.61
C ILE A 14 13.13 11.00 -10.27
N LYS A 15 13.80 11.54 -11.29
CA LYS A 15 14.72 12.66 -11.09
C LYS A 15 13.97 13.89 -10.54
N PRO A 16 14.53 14.63 -9.55
CA PRO A 16 13.85 15.79 -8.95
C PRO A 16 13.32 16.81 -9.95
N ILE A 17 14.06 17.06 -11.03
CA ILE A 17 13.63 17.98 -12.08
C ILE A 17 12.37 17.52 -12.85
N LYS A 18 12.06 16.22 -12.81
CA LYS A 18 10.90 15.63 -13.50
C LYS A 18 9.66 15.49 -12.61
N ILE A 19 9.77 15.65 -11.30
CA ILE A 19 8.65 15.43 -10.37
C ILE A 19 7.45 16.31 -10.69
N ASN A 20 7.67 17.56 -11.07
CA ASN A 20 6.59 18.49 -11.43
C ASN A 20 5.74 18.03 -12.61
N LYS A 21 6.28 17.17 -13.50
CA LYS A 21 5.50 16.58 -14.59
C LYS A 21 4.52 15.53 -14.06
N LEU A 22 4.90 14.77 -13.04
CA LEU A 22 4.01 13.85 -12.36
C LEU A 22 2.93 14.61 -11.59
N LEU A 23 3.31 15.60 -10.77
CA LEU A 23 2.38 16.37 -9.94
C LEU A 23 1.27 17.05 -10.77
N LYS A 24 1.61 17.56 -11.96
CA LYS A 24 0.62 18.15 -12.88
C LYS A 24 -0.44 17.17 -13.40
N LYS A 25 -0.17 15.87 -13.38
CA LYS A 25 -1.12 14.84 -13.79
C LYS A 25 -2.11 14.50 -12.68
N ILE A 26 -1.68 14.68 -11.43
CA ILE A 26 -2.53 14.51 -10.26
C ILE A 26 -3.27 15.83 -10.06
N SER A 27 -4.47 15.98 -10.62
CA SER A 27 -5.31 17.19 -10.50
C SER A 27 -6.44 16.92 -9.50
N PRO A 28 -6.19 17.00 -8.18
CA PRO A 28 -7.20 16.66 -7.18
C PRO A 28 -8.24 17.78 -7.03
N GLY A 29 -9.45 17.38 -6.63
CA GLY A 29 -10.39 18.29 -6.00
C GLY A 29 -10.04 18.53 -4.54
N LEU A 30 -10.20 19.74 -4.03
CA LEU A 30 -9.87 20.11 -2.65
C LEU A 30 -10.67 19.33 -1.59
N ASP A 31 -11.78 18.70 -1.97
CA ASP A 31 -12.62 17.90 -1.05
C ASP A 31 -12.32 16.41 -1.09
N GLU A 32 -11.33 15.99 -1.88
CA GLU A 32 -10.99 14.59 -2.04
C GLU A 32 -10.09 14.08 -0.91
N ILE A 33 -10.26 12.82 -0.57
CA ILE A 33 -9.37 12.05 0.28
C ILE A 33 -8.38 11.32 -0.61
N CYS A 34 -7.12 11.24 -0.19
CA CYS A 34 -6.09 10.46 -0.86
C CYS A 34 -5.73 9.21 -0.06
N ILE A 35 -5.57 8.07 -0.74
CA ILE A 35 -4.99 6.86 -0.18
C ILE A 35 -3.73 6.52 -0.97
N LEU A 36 -2.63 6.32 -0.24
CA LEU A 36 -1.33 5.95 -0.76
C LEU A 36 -0.97 4.54 -0.22
N ALA A 37 -1.20 3.53 -1.06
CA ALA A 37 -1.13 2.12 -0.65
C ALA A 37 0.28 1.51 -0.81
N GLY A 38 1.31 2.23 -0.35
CA GLY A 38 2.71 1.78 -0.32
C GLY A 38 3.47 1.92 -1.63
N ASP A 39 4.78 1.73 -1.55
CA ASP A 39 5.74 1.92 -2.64
C ASP A 39 5.64 3.29 -3.31
N ILE A 40 5.40 4.29 -2.48
CA ILE A 40 5.41 5.68 -2.92
C ILE A 40 6.82 6.11 -3.25
N GLY A 41 7.78 5.59 -2.49
CA GLY A 41 9.20 5.74 -2.74
C GLY A 41 10.04 5.80 -1.47
N ASN A 42 11.35 5.92 -1.64
CA ASN A 42 12.24 6.01 -0.49
C ASN A 42 11.99 7.31 0.31
N PRO A 43 11.59 7.22 1.60
CA PRO A 43 11.16 8.38 2.41
C PRO A 43 12.30 9.36 2.71
N TYR A 44 13.56 8.94 2.53
CA TYR A 44 14.75 9.81 2.70
C TYR A 44 15.09 10.59 1.43
N HIS A 45 14.36 10.38 0.32
CA HIS A 45 14.65 11.00 -0.96
C HIS A 45 13.89 12.32 -1.13
N ILE A 46 14.54 13.31 -1.74
CA ILE A 46 13.96 14.65 -1.94
C ILE A 46 12.66 14.64 -2.76
N THR A 47 12.50 13.70 -3.70
CA THR A 47 11.28 13.56 -4.50
C THR A 47 10.08 13.12 -3.66
N TYR A 48 10.32 12.32 -2.62
CA TYR A 48 9.30 11.92 -1.65
C TYR A 48 8.78 13.15 -0.87
N ASP A 49 9.69 13.97 -0.34
CA ASP A 49 9.33 15.19 0.40
C ASP A 49 8.54 16.20 -0.48
N ILE A 50 9.00 16.41 -1.72
CA ILE A 50 8.28 17.28 -2.67
C ILE A 50 6.87 16.76 -2.94
N PHE A 51 6.72 15.44 -3.13
CA PHE A 51 5.44 14.80 -3.38
C PHE A 51 4.51 14.92 -2.16
N MET A 52 4.99 14.61 -0.95
CA MET A 52 4.16 14.67 0.26
C MET A 52 3.70 16.09 0.58
N LYS A 53 4.53 17.11 0.38
CA LYS A 53 4.14 18.52 0.49
C LYS A 53 3.06 18.90 -0.53
N PHE A 54 3.14 18.36 -1.74
CA PHE A 54 2.09 18.54 -2.74
C PHE A 54 0.79 17.86 -2.32
N ILE A 55 0.84 16.62 -1.85
CA ILE A 55 -0.33 15.86 -1.37
C ILE A 55 -1.01 16.59 -0.22
N SER A 56 -0.27 16.99 0.80
CA SER A 56 -0.80 17.75 1.94
C SER A 56 -1.52 19.03 1.53
N LYS A 57 -0.99 19.75 0.52
CA LYS A 57 -1.58 21.00 0.06
C LYS A 57 -2.86 20.79 -0.76
N ASN A 58 -3.05 19.65 -1.41
CA ASN A 58 -4.04 19.48 -2.45
C ASN A 58 -5.15 18.47 -2.12
N PHE A 59 -5.02 17.73 -1.02
CA PHE A 59 -6.05 16.81 -0.54
C PHE A 59 -6.53 17.19 0.85
N LYS A 60 -7.80 16.95 1.13
CA LYS A 60 -8.43 17.26 2.42
C LYS A 60 -7.86 16.39 3.54
N LYS A 61 -7.67 15.11 3.27
CA LYS A 61 -7.10 14.11 4.17
C LYS A 61 -6.34 13.09 3.34
N THR A 62 -5.24 12.58 3.87
CA THR A 62 -4.47 11.51 3.22
C THR A 62 -4.17 10.41 4.23
N PHE A 63 -4.37 9.17 3.82
CA PHE A 63 -3.91 7.98 4.53
C PHE A 63 -2.80 7.33 3.71
N ILE A 64 -1.68 7.06 4.35
CA ILE A 64 -0.52 6.44 3.72
C ILE A 64 -0.03 5.26 4.54
N ILE A 65 0.37 4.20 3.85
CA ILE A 65 1.09 3.06 4.40
C ILE A 65 2.47 2.93 3.75
N ALA A 66 3.36 2.17 4.35
CA ALA A 66 4.58 1.73 3.70
C ALA A 66 4.33 0.47 2.86
N GLY A 67 4.98 0.37 1.69
CA GLY A 67 5.23 -0.87 0.98
C GLY A 67 6.62 -1.42 1.33
N ASN A 68 7.18 -2.28 0.49
CA ASN A 68 8.52 -2.81 0.69
C ASN A 68 9.61 -1.83 0.23
N HIS A 69 9.36 -1.03 -0.80
CA HIS A 69 10.35 -0.07 -1.33
C HIS A 69 10.65 1.11 -0.40
N GLU A 70 9.78 1.45 0.54
CA GLU A 70 10.10 2.42 1.58
C GLU A 70 11.32 2.02 2.39
N TYR A 71 11.65 0.72 2.45
CA TYR A 71 12.77 0.16 3.22
C TYR A 71 14.02 -0.15 2.37
N TYR A 72 13.96 0.03 1.03
CA TYR A 72 15.05 -0.33 0.12
C TYR A 72 16.20 0.66 0.16
N ASN A 73 17.43 0.12 -0.04
CA ASN A 73 18.65 0.91 -0.18
C ASN A 73 18.88 1.93 0.96
N THR A 74 18.37 1.63 2.15
CA THR A 74 18.64 2.42 3.35
C THR A 74 19.70 1.73 4.19
N THR A 75 20.37 2.50 5.04
CA THR A 75 21.24 1.94 6.10
C THR A 75 20.45 1.70 7.39
N LYS A 76 19.14 1.91 7.33
CA LYS A 76 18.22 1.86 8.45
C LYS A 76 17.41 0.57 8.44
N SER A 77 17.16 0.04 9.62
CA SER A 77 16.22 -1.07 9.82
C SER A 77 14.80 -0.65 9.48
N ILE A 78 13.91 -1.64 9.31
CA ILE A 78 12.47 -1.40 9.15
C ILE A 78 11.92 -0.56 10.33
N GLN A 79 12.34 -0.88 11.56
CA GLN A 79 11.89 -0.15 12.75
C GLN A 79 12.33 1.32 12.72
N GLU A 80 13.61 1.60 12.41
CA GLU A 80 14.12 2.98 12.32
C GLU A 80 13.42 3.76 11.20
N THR A 81 13.12 3.10 10.08
CA THR A 81 12.41 3.73 8.97
C THR A 81 10.95 4.02 9.32
N ASN A 82 10.27 3.11 10.02
CA ASN A 82 8.92 3.35 10.51
C ASN A 82 8.87 4.53 11.51
N GLU A 83 9.82 4.60 12.42
CA GLU A 83 9.93 5.71 13.36
C GLU A 83 10.21 7.05 12.65
N TYR A 84 11.11 7.03 11.66
CA TYR A 84 11.36 8.20 10.82
C TYR A 84 10.09 8.65 10.08
N MET A 85 9.37 7.72 9.43
CA MET A 85 8.14 8.04 8.70
C MET A 85 7.07 8.60 9.64
N LYS A 86 6.89 8.00 10.83
CA LYS A 86 5.97 8.51 11.83
C LYS A 86 6.29 9.97 12.19
N ASN A 87 7.53 10.25 12.58
CA ASN A 87 7.97 11.61 12.93
C ASN A 87 7.87 12.58 11.74
N TYR A 88 8.14 12.11 10.52
CA TYR A 88 8.01 12.90 9.31
C TYR A 88 6.54 13.29 9.03
N PHE A 89 5.59 12.38 9.25
CA PHE A 89 4.17 12.66 9.00
C PHE A 89 3.49 13.41 10.14
N ASP A 90 4.01 13.36 11.37
CA ASP A 90 3.47 14.09 12.52
C ASP A 90 3.48 15.64 12.32
N VAL A 91 4.23 16.15 11.33
CA VAL A 91 4.24 17.58 10.98
C VAL A 91 3.10 18.01 10.06
N PHE A 92 2.32 17.07 9.53
CA PHE A 92 1.21 17.36 8.62
C PHE A 92 -0.13 17.12 9.32
N ASP A 93 -0.97 18.15 9.42
CA ASP A 93 -2.28 18.05 10.07
C ASP A 93 -3.26 17.12 9.35
N ASN A 94 -3.04 16.87 8.06
CA ASN A 94 -3.96 16.14 7.19
C ASN A 94 -3.40 14.86 6.55
N ILE A 95 -2.21 14.41 6.95
CA ILE A 95 -1.64 13.13 6.51
C ILE A 95 -1.50 12.20 7.71
N SER A 96 -2.05 11.00 7.63
CA SER A 96 -1.89 9.96 8.64
C SER A 96 -1.11 8.78 8.07
N PHE A 97 0.04 8.50 8.67
CA PHE A 97 0.82 7.29 8.40
C PHE A 97 0.25 6.14 9.22
N LEU A 98 -0.28 5.14 8.51
CA LEU A 98 -0.86 3.96 9.12
C LEU A 98 0.12 2.78 9.00
N ASN A 99 0.64 2.34 10.12
CA ASN A 99 1.53 1.19 10.21
C ASN A 99 1.04 0.26 11.34
N ASN A 100 0.24 -0.73 11.00
CA ASN A 100 -0.55 -1.53 11.93
C ASN A 100 -1.35 -0.62 12.88
N THR A 101 -2.02 0.37 12.32
CA THR A 101 -2.89 1.32 13.03
C THR A 101 -4.12 1.64 12.21
N TYR A 102 -5.10 2.23 12.84
CA TYR A 102 -6.30 2.71 12.16
C TYR A 102 -6.69 4.12 12.64
N GLU A 103 -7.48 4.81 11.84
CA GLU A 103 -8.06 6.10 12.17
C GLU A 103 -9.53 6.15 11.77
N MET A 104 -10.37 6.69 12.66
CA MET A 104 -11.76 6.96 12.35
C MET A 104 -11.88 8.30 11.63
N TYR A 105 -12.46 8.30 10.45
CA TYR A 105 -12.70 9.51 9.66
C TYR A 105 -14.05 9.42 8.92
N ASN A 106 -14.92 10.42 9.09
CA ASN A 106 -16.25 10.48 8.46
C ASN A 106 -17.08 9.19 8.63
N ASN A 107 -17.11 8.60 9.83
CA ASN A 107 -17.79 7.36 10.19
C ASN A 107 -17.19 6.08 9.59
N TYR A 108 -16.05 6.15 8.90
CA TYR A 108 -15.32 4.99 8.39
C TYR A 108 -14.07 4.73 9.22
N CYS A 109 -13.73 3.45 9.35
CA CYS A 109 -12.50 3.00 9.96
C CYS A 109 -11.44 2.77 8.85
N PHE A 110 -10.48 3.66 8.72
CA PHE A 110 -9.35 3.50 7.79
C PHE A 110 -8.26 2.69 8.47
N ILE A 111 -8.00 1.49 7.98
CA ILE A 111 -7.06 0.53 8.57
C ILE A 111 -5.87 0.39 7.63
N GLY A 112 -4.65 0.59 8.13
CA GLY A 112 -3.44 0.53 7.30
C GLY A 112 -2.38 -0.44 7.84
N THR A 113 -1.87 -1.28 6.93
CA THR A 113 -0.77 -2.20 7.18
C THR A 113 -0.07 -2.56 5.86
N THR A 114 1.24 -2.84 5.90
CA THR A 114 1.96 -3.34 4.72
C THR A 114 1.44 -4.70 4.28
N LEU A 115 0.90 -5.49 5.19
CA LEU A 115 0.45 -6.87 4.97
C LEU A 115 1.54 -7.74 4.36
N TRP A 116 2.74 -7.75 4.97
CA TRP A 116 3.80 -8.67 4.55
C TRP A 116 3.22 -10.07 4.34
N SER A 117 3.58 -10.74 3.23
CA SER A 117 3.06 -12.05 2.92
C SER A 117 3.71 -13.16 3.75
N HIS A 118 3.23 -14.39 3.66
CA HIS A 118 3.81 -15.54 4.38
C HIS A 118 4.64 -16.40 3.43
N ILE A 119 5.91 -16.61 3.77
CA ILE A 119 6.86 -17.40 2.99
C ILE A 119 6.94 -18.81 3.54
N SER A 120 6.37 -19.76 2.84
CA SER A 120 6.42 -21.20 3.20
C SER A 120 7.63 -21.91 2.57
N ASN A 121 8.11 -21.41 1.42
CA ASN A 121 9.25 -21.97 0.72
C ASN A 121 10.27 -20.88 0.34
N PRO A 122 11.36 -20.68 1.12
CA PRO A 122 12.36 -19.65 0.90
C PRO A 122 13.38 -19.98 -0.21
N THR A 123 13.16 -21.01 -1.02
CA THR A 123 14.11 -21.44 -2.07
C THR A 123 14.34 -20.32 -3.10
N TYR A 124 13.29 -19.56 -3.41
CA TYR A 124 13.36 -18.45 -4.36
C TYR A 124 13.35 -17.13 -3.59
N LYS A 125 14.40 -16.32 -3.79
CA LYS A 125 14.52 -15.01 -3.16
C LYS A 125 14.01 -13.91 -4.08
N ILE A 126 13.54 -12.83 -3.48
CA ILE A 126 13.20 -11.58 -4.16
C ILE A 126 14.11 -10.45 -3.64
N ASN A 127 13.98 -9.29 -4.26
CA ASN A 127 14.82 -8.12 -3.93
C ASN A 127 14.72 -7.68 -2.48
N ASP A 128 13.60 -7.90 -1.80
CA ASP A 128 13.39 -7.51 -0.39
C ASP A 128 14.50 -8.03 0.51
N VAL A 129 14.90 -9.31 0.33
CA VAL A 129 15.94 -9.95 1.14
C VAL A 129 17.32 -9.32 0.93
N ASP A 130 17.58 -8.81 -0.27
CA ASP A 130 18.86 -8.22 -0.63
C ASP A 130 18.91 -6.69 -0.40
N GLN A 131 17.76 -6.01 -0.44
CA GLN A 131 17.67 -4.55 -0.40
C GLN A 131 17.30 -4.00 0.98
N ILE A 132 16.64 -4.79 1.82
CA ILE A 132 16.27 -4.37 3.19
C ILE A 132 17.37 -4.83 4.16
N PRO A 133 17.97 -3.93 4.93
CA PRO A 133 19.07 -4.28 5.85
C PRO A 133 18.64 -5.30 6.91
N ASN A 134 19.45 -6.36 7.06
CA ASN A 134 19.24 -7.43 8.04
C ASN A 134 17.87 -8.10 7.94
N PHE A 135 17.38 -8.33 6.71
CA PHE A 135 16.05 -8.84 6.45
C PHE A 135 16.10 -10.24 5.82
N ASP A 136 15.34 -11.15 6.37
CA ASP A 136 15.22 -12.53 5.87
C ASP A 136 13.75 -13.01 5.91
N PHE A 137 13.53 -14.23 5.44
CA PHE A 137 12.19 -14.80 5.40
C PHE A 137 11.58 -15.03 6.80
N THR A 138 12.39 -15.16 7.86
CA THR A 138 11.90 -15.30 9.22
C THR A 138 11.25 -14.01 9.69
N GLN A 139 11.94 -12.88 9.48
CA GLN A 139 11.41 -11.56 9.78
C GLN A 139 10.20 -11.22 8.90
N TYR A 140 10.22 -11.65 7.63
CA TYR A 140 9.08 -11.52 6.74
C TYR A 140 7.82 -12.16 7.34
N ASN A 141 7.94 -13.41 7.82
CA ASN A 141 6.84 -14.16 8.42
C ASN A 141 6.41 -13.60 9.79
N GLU A 142 7.33 -13.08 10.58
CA GLU A 142 7.01 -12.37 11.84
C GLU A 142 6.18 -11.11 11.58
N LEU A 143 6.57 -10.32 10.58
CA LEU A 143 5.83 -9.13 10.17
C LEU A 143 4.46 -9.49 9.60
N ASN A 144 4.36 -10.56 8.80
CA ASN A 144 3.07 -11.08 8.32
C ASN A 144 2.13 -11.36 9.49
N LYS A 145 2.61 -12.12 10.49
CA LYS A 145 1.81 -12.45 11.68
C LYS A 145 1.32 -11.18 12.41
N LEU A 146 2.20 -10.20 12.60
CA LEU A 146 1.82 -8.94 13.25
C LEU A 146 0.74 -8.18 12.48
N CYS A 147 0.83 -8.17 11.13
CA CYS A 147 -0.18 -7.53 10.28
C CYS A 147 -1.54 -8.24 10.41
N ILE A 148 -1.55 -9.57 10.38
CA ILE A 148 -2.80 -10.34 10.47
C ILE A 148 -3.44 -10.21 11.86
N ASP A 149 -2.65 -10.35 12.93
CA ASP A 149 -3.12 -10.18 14.31
C ASP A 149 -3.73 -8.78 14.52
N PHE A 150 -3.09 -7.74 13.95
CA PHE A 150 -3.60 -6.38 13.99
C PHE A 150 -4.94 -6.22 13.25
N LEU A 151 -5.03 -6.74 12.01
CA LEU A 151 -6.26 -6.69 11.22
C LEU A 151 -7.40 -7.41 11.95
N GLU A 152 -7.14 -8.60 12.48
CA GLU A 152 -8.14 -9.38 13.21
C GLU A 152 -8.67 -8.63 14.43
N ASN A 153 -7.78 -8.13 15.27
CA ASN A 153 -8.16 -7.37 16.48
C ASN A 153 -8.95 -6.10 16.12
N THR A 154 -8.61 -5.45 15.02
CA THR A 154 -9.29 -4.22 14.62
C THR A 154 -10.68 -4.51 14.05
N LEU A 155 -10.82 -5.52 13.17
CA LEU A 155 -12.09 -5.85 12.54
C LEU A 155 -13.10 -6.49 13.51
N GLN A 156 -12.67 -7.13 14.59
CA GLN A 156 -13.57 -7.61 15.64
C GLN A 156 -14.37 -6.48 16.31
N ASN A 157 -13.82 -5.27 16.33
CA ASN A 157 -14.37 -4.14 17.08
C ASN A 157 -14.88 -2.99 16.20
N ASN A 158 -14.70 -3.08 14.87
CA ASN A 158 -15.07 -2.00 13.96
C ASN A 158 -15.86 -2.54 12.76
N THR A 159 -16.76 -1.70 12.28
CA THR A 159 -17.51 -1.88 11.04
C THR A 159 -17.24 -0.70 10.10
N GLN A 160 -17.75 -0.73 8.89
CA GLN A 160 -17.50 0.32 7.89
C GLN A 160 -15.99 0.53 7.65
N CYS A 161 -15.24 -0.58 7.53
CA CYS A 161 -13.79 -0.55 7.44
C CYS A 161 -13.34 -0.42 5.98
N ILE A 162 -12.41 0.51 5.74
CA ILE A 162 -11.65 0.65 4.50
C ILE A 162 -10.25 0.14 4.81
N ILE A 163 -9.89 -1.00 4.24
CA ILE A 163 -8.59 -1.62 4.48
C ILE A 163 -7.60 -1.17 3.41
N ILE A 164 -6.41 -0.79 3.84
CA ILE A 164 -5.31 -0.35 2.97
C ILE A 164 -4.12 -1.26 3.24
N THR A 165 -3.72 -2.02 2.23
CA THR A 165 -2.53 -2.88 2.30
C THR A 165 -1.60 -2.60 1.13
N HIS A 166 -0.34 -3.02 1.23
CA HIS A 166 0.56 -2.99 0.08
C HIS A 166 0.56 -4.34 -0.63
N HIS A 167 0.88 -5.42 0.08
CA HIS A 167 0.84 -6.75 -0.54
C HIS A 167 -0.59 -7.16 -0.89
N VAL A 168 -0.68 -8.00 -1.92
CA VAL A 168 -1.93 -8.49 -2.48
C VAL A 168 -2.63 -9.40 -1.45
N PRO A 169 -3.90 -9.18 -1.09
CA PRO A 169 -4.55 -9.93 0.00
C PRO A 169 -5.16 -11.28 -0.42
N SER A 170 -5.15 -11.64 -1.69
CA SER A 170 -5.68 -12.91 -2.19
C SER A 170 -4.97 -13.35 -3.46
N PHE A 171 -4.67 -14.65 -3.57
CA PHE A 171 -4.13 -15.25 -4.80
C PHE A 171 -5.09 -15.13 -5.98
N THR A 172 -6.38 -14.91 -5.74
CA THR A 172 -7.38 -14.64 -6.78
C THR A 172 -7.06 -13.36 -7.55
N LEU A 173 -6.47 -12.36 -6.88
CA LEU A 173 -6.15 -11.03 -7.42
C LEU A 173 -4.84 -10.98 -8.23
N ILE A 174 -4.03 -12.04 -8.20
CA ILE A 174 -2.80 -12.12 -9.00
C ILE A 174 -3.16 -12.14 -10.49
N ASP A 175 -2.44 -11.33 -11.29
CA ASP A 175 -2.61 -11.33 -12.74
C ASP A 175 -2.41 -12.73 -13.32
N PRO A 176 -3.29 -13.18 -14.25
CA PRO A 176 -3.17 -14.48 -14.89
C PRO A 176 -1.80 -14.75 -15.54
N ALA A 177 -1.08 -13.72 -15.98
CA ALA A 177 0.27 -13.85 -16.54
C ALA A 177 1.28 -14.41 -15.52
N TYR A 178 1.05 -14.21 -14.22
CA TYR A 178 1.90 -14.72 -13.14
C TYR A 178 1.37 -16.00 -12.47
N LYS A 179 0.21 -16.53 -12.91
CA LYS A 179 -0.36 -17.81 -12.43
C LYS A 179 0.18 -19.02 -13.19
N THR A 180 1.42 -18.96 -13.65
CA THR A 180 2.08 -20.07 -14.37
C THR A 180 3.08 -20.76 -13.45
N ALA A 181 3.44 -22.02 -13.75
CA ALA A 181 4.40 -22.81 -12.98
C ALA A 181 5.77 -22.12 -12.80
N GLN A 182 6.14 -21.24 -13.72
CA GLN A 182 7.37 -20.44 -13.64
C GLN A 182 7.32 -19.41 -12.51
N TRP A 183 6.17 -18.77 -12.32
CA TRP A 183 6.00 -17.66 -11.37
C TRP A 183 5.40 -18.08 -10.04
N GLU A 184 4.73 -19.23 -9.98
CA GLU A 184 4.08 -19.75 -8.79
C GLU A 184 4.99 -19.73 -7.53
N PRO A 185 6.28 -20.15 -7.60
CA PRO A 185 7.16 -20.12 -6.43
C PRO A 185 7.44 -18.72 -5.88
N TYR A 186 7.29 -17.69 -6.73
CA TYR A 186 7.50 -16.29 -6.33
C TYR A 186 6.25 -15.65 -5.76
N ASN A 187 5.06 -16.12 -6.14
CA ASN A 187 3.79 -15.48 -5.76
C ASN A 187 3.59 -15.38 -4.25
N GLN A 188 4.17 -16.31 -3.46
CA GLN A 188 4.13 -16.23 -2.00
C GLN A 188 4.80 -14.98 -1.43
N TRP A 189 5.72 -14.34 -2.16
CA TRP A 189 6.38 -13.10 -1.75
C TRP A 189 5.54 -11.85 -2.01
N PHE A 190 4.54 -11.96 -2.86
CA PHE A 190 3.71 -10.84 -3.31
C PHE A 190 2.31 -10.87 -2.73
N CYS A 191 1.85 -12.05 -2.28
CA CYS A 191 0.45 -12.27 -1.97
C CYS A 191 0.27 -13.03 -0.65
N CYS A 192 -0.68 -12.56 0.14
CA CYS A 192 -1.21 -13.27 1.31
C CYS A 192 -2.41 -14.13 0.92
N ASP A 193 -2.55 -15.29 1.55
CA ASP A 193 -3.77 -16.10 1.46
C ASP A 193 -4.76 -15.65 2.56
N MET A 194 -5.54 -14.61 2.25
CA MET A 194 -6.51 -14.04 3.18
C MET A 194 -7.96 -14.43 2.87
N ASP A 195 -8.22 -15.39 1.97
CA ASP A 195 -9.59 -15.71 1.52
C ASP A 195 -10.51 -16.11 2.68
N ASN A 196 -10.04 -16.94 3.60
CA ASN A 196 -10.82 -17.31 4.80
C ASN A 196 -11.04 -16.13 5.75
N PHE A 197 -10.05 -15.25 5.88
CA PHE A 197 -10.13 -14.03 6.68
C PHE A 197 -11.14 -13.05 6.07
N ILE A 198 -11.08 -12.83 4.76
CA ILE A 198 -12.01 -11.99 4.00
C ILE A 198 -13.44 -12.46 4.20
N ASN A 199 -13.70 -13.76 4.04
CA ASN A 199 -15.03 -14.35 4.24
C ASN A 199 -15.53 -14.17 5.69
N LYS A 200 -14.64 -14.31 6.69
CA LYS A 200 -14.98 -14.17 8.12
C LYS A 200 -15.44 -12.74 8.45
N TYR A 201 -14.82 -11.71 7.85
CA TYR A 201 -15.05 -10.31 8.16
C TYR A 201 -15.76 -9.53 7.05
N GLN A 202 -16.37 -10.22 6.08
CA GLN A 202 -16.99 -9.58 4.90
C GLN A 202 -17.98 -8.48 5.26
N THR A 203 -18.76 -8.63 6.33
CA THR A 203 -19.78 -7.64 6.75
C THR A 203 -19.18 -6.40 7.41
N ASN A 204 -17.90 -6.42 7.77
CA ASN A 204 -17.20 -5.32 8.41
C ASN A 204 -16.45 -4.44 7.39
N ILE A 205 -16.17 -4.98 6.19
CA ILE A 205 -15.30 -4.38 5.20
C ILE A 205 -16.11 -3.72 4.10
N GLN A 206 -15.90 -2.44 3.84
CA GLN A 206 -16.53 -1.68 2.77
C GLN A 206 -15.75 -1.76 1.45
N CYS A 207 -14.42 -1.69 1.53
CA CYS A 207 -13.53 -1.96 0.40
C CYS A 207 -12.12 -2.28 0.89
N TRP A 208 -11.33 -2.87 0.00
CA TRP A 208 -9.93 -3.18 0.21
C TRP A 208 -9.07 -2.58 -0.90
N ILE A 209 -8.17 -1.67 -0.53
CA ILE A 209 -7.25 -0.97 -1.43
C ILE A 209 -5.86 -1.58 -1.24
N TYR A 210 -5.21 -1.96 -2.35
CA TYR A 210 -3.92 -2.61 -2.28
C TYR A 210 -2.97 -2.14 -3.40
N GLY A 211 -1.71 -2.55 -3.36
CA GLY A 211 -0.66 -2.24 -4.32
C GLY A 211 0.14 -3.47 -4.77
N HIS A 212 1.44 -3.27 -4.96
CA HIS A 212 2.48 -4.29 -5.19
C HIS A 212 2.43 -5.03 -6.54
N THR A 213 1.27 -5.11 -7.16
CA THR A 213 1.07 -5.92 -8.39
C THR A 213 1.40 -5.16 -9.67
N HIS A 214 1.68 -3.85 -9.63
CA HIS A 214 1.90 -2.98 -10.77
C HIS A 214 0.83 -3.07 -11.88
N LYS A 215 -0.32 -3.66 -11.57
CA LYS A 215 -1.45 -3.79 -12.52
C LYS A 215 -2.74 -3.32 -11.87
N SER A 216 -3.40 -2.38 -12.53
CA SER A 216 -4.68 -1.85 -12.07
C SER A 216 -5.74 -2.95 -12.02
N SER A 217 -6.51 -2.97 -10.95
CA SER A 217 -7.55 -3.97 -10.71
C SER A 217 -8.74 -3.34 -10.01
N ASN A 218 -9.93 -3.85 -10.36
CA ASN A 218 -11.19 -3.59 -9.67
C ASN A 218 -12.02 -4.87 -9.74
N VAL A 219 -11.95 -5.68 -8.69
CA VAL A 219 -12.56 -7.02 -8.61
C VAL A 219 -13.37 -7.11 -7.33
N THR A 220 -14.53 -7.73 -7.38
CA THR A 220 -15.35 -8.01 -6.19
C THR A 220 -15.12 -9.45 -5.73
N ILE A 221 -14.77 -9.62 -4.46
CA ILE A 221 -14.66 -10.92 -3.77
C ILE A 221 -15.53 -10.86 -2.52
N SER A 222 -16.43 -11.82 -2.33
CA SER A 222 -17.34 -11.88 -1.17
C SER A 222 -18.09 -10.54 -0.94
N GLU A 223 -18.59 -9.95 -2.04
CA GLU A 223 -19.31 -8.65 -2.07
C GLU A 223 -18.44 -7.42 -1.72
N ILE A 224 -17.15 -7.59 -1.44
CA ILE A 224 -16.21 -6.52 -1.14
C ILE A 224 -15.46 -6.11 -2.42
N PRO A 225 -15.41 -4.80 -2.75
CA PRO A 225 -14.53 -4.29 -3.81
C PRO A 225 -13.06 -4.37 -3.39
N PHE A 226 -12.24 -5.03 -4.21
CA PHE A 226 -10.77 -5.03 -4.12
C PHE A 226 -10.23 -4.17 -5.26
N ILE A 227 -9.56 -3.10 -4.94
CA ILE A 227 -9.13 -2.09 -5.91
C ILE A 227 -7.65 -1.77 -5.80
N CYS A 228 -7.00 -1.60 -6.95
CA CYS A 228 -5.59 -1.29 -7.06
C CYS A 228 -5.36 -0.33 -8.23
N ASN A 229 -4.58 0.74 -8.00
CA ASN A 229 -4.22 1.71 -9.03
C ASN A 229 -2.72 2.05 -8.96
N PRO A 230 -1.86 1.09 -9.36
CA PRO A 230 -0.42 1.26 -9.32
C PRO A 230 0.07 2.12 -10.50
N ILE A 231 1.08 2.94 -10.24
CA ILE A 231 1.79 3.67 -11.29
C ILE A 231 2.83 2.76 -11.96
N GLY A 232 3.53 1.95 -11.17
CA GLY A 232 4.61 1.06 -11.62
C GLY A 232 5.91 1.79 -11.89
N TYR A 233 6.93 1.02 -12.28
CA TYR A 233 8.24 1.59 -12.61
C TYR A 233 8.18 2.54 -13.81
N PRO A 234 9.11 3.50 -13.93
CA PRO A 234 9.15 4.41 -15.06
C PRO A 234 9.22 3.67 -16.41
N GLY A 235 8.16 3.79 -17.21
CA GLY A 235 8.05 3.16 -18.53
C GLY A 235 7.32 1.81 -18.56
N GLU A 236 6.91 1.28 -17.43
CA GLU A 236 6.19 0.02 -17.33
C GLU A 236 4.71 0.18 -17.75
N ASN A 237 4.04 1.17 -17.21
CA ASN A 237 2.64 1.45 -17.53
C ASN A 237 2.52 2.69 -18.42
N SER A 238 1.88 2.53 -19.59
CA SER A 238 1.65 3.64 -20.53
C SER A 238 0.35 4.41 -20.26
N ASN A 239 -0.63 3.77 -19.63
CA ASN A 239 -2.00 4.28 -19.46
C ASN A 239 -2.37 4.41 -17.97
N ILE A 240 -1.61 5.23 -17.25
CA ILE A 240 -1.88 5.49 -15.83
C ILE A 240 -3.06 6.44 -15.73
N ASP A 241 -4.09 6.06 -14.99
CA ASP A 241 -5.21 6.94 -14.67
C ASP A 241 -4.99 7.63 -13.31
N PHE A 242 -4.60 8.90 -13.37
CA PHE A 242 -4.43 9.73 -12.17
C PHE A 242 -5.75 10.28 -11.61
N THR A 243 -6.86 9.99 -12.25
CA THR A 243 -8.19 10.47 -11.85
C THR A 243 -9.06 9.39 -11.23
N THR A 244 -8.60 8.14 -11.24
CA THR A 244 -9.32 7.00 -10.65
C THR A 244 -9.67 7.26 -9.19
N ASN A 245 -10.94 7.16 -8.89
CA ASN A 245 -11.48 7.33 -7.54
C ASN A 245 -12.65 6.38 -7.31
N ILE A 246 -13.02 6.24 -6.04
CA ILE A 246 -14.26 5.58 -5.62
C ILE A 246 -15.12 6.57 -4.83
N ILE A 247 -16.42 6.32 -4.83
CA ILE A 247 -17.36 7.02 -3.95
C ILE A 247 -17.70 6.04 -2.82
N VAL A 248 -17.43 6.46 -1.60
CA VAL A 248 -17.80 5.73 -0.38
C VAL A 248 -19.00 6.47 0.23
N GLU A 249 -20.16 5.77 0.29
CA GLU A 249 -21.44 6.29 0.75
C GLU A 249 -21.71 5.96 2.23
#